data_7eda82923d9fcc004ab552a8e90c9d32
#
_entry.id   7eda82923d9fcc004ab552a8e90c9d32
#
_cell.length_a   1.000
_cell.length_b   1.000
_cell.length_c   1.000
_cell.angle_alpha   90.00
_cell.angle_beta   90.00
_cell.angle_gamma   90.00
#
_symmetry.space_group_name_H-M   'P 1'
#
loop_
_entity.id
_entity.type
_entity.pdbx_description
1 polymer ?
#
loop_
_entity_poly.entity_id
_entity_poly.type
_entity_poly.pdbx_seq_one_letter_code
_entity_poly.pdbx_strand_id
1 'polypeptide(L)'
;AQLLYLEREDADKDISMYIQSPGGVISAGLAIYDTMQFIRPDVSTICVGMAASMATVLLCAGAKGKRYALPNATIHMHQAMGGAQGQAADIEIAAREIMRMQDLIRGIIAKHSGKPMEDVIHDTDRDFYLDPEAALDYGIIDEVLTKPTKEEAKK
;
A
#
# COMPACT_ATOMS: atom_id res chain seq x y z
N ALA A 1 15.35 3.16 -6.85
CA ALA A 1 16.61 3.94 -6.82
C ALA A 1 16.60 4.96 -5.66
N GLN A 2 15.58 5.81 -5.53
CA GLN A 2 15.53 6.87 -4.51
C GLN A 2 15.60 6.36 -3.07
N LEU A 3 14.91 5.27 -2.73
CA LEU A 3 14.96 4.67 -1.40
C LEU A 3 16.38 4.22 -1.02
N LEU A 4 17.08 3.55 -1.94
CA LEU A 4 18.47 3.12 -1.75
C LEU A 4 19.45 4.31 -1.66
N TYR A 5 19.16 5.37 -2.40
CA TYR A 5 19.96 6.59 -2.32
C TYR A 5 19.79 7.28 -0.95
N LEU A 6 18.56 7.43 -0.47
CA LEU A 6 18.26 8.05 0.83
C LEU A 6 18.84 7.23 2.00
N GLU A 7 18.78 5.90 1.94
CA GLU A 7 19.45 5.05 2.92
C GLU A 7 20.95 5.31 2.96
N ARG A 8 21.57 5.49 1.78
CA ARG A 8 23.02 5.78 1.71
C ARG A 8 23.39 7.14 2.28
N GLU A 9 22.50 8.15 2.13
CA GLU A 9 22.72 9.49 2.67
C GLU A 9 22.62 9.51 4.21
N ASP A 10 21.61 8.83 4.77
CA ASP A 10 21.42 8.72 6.22
C ASP A 10 20.55 7.49 6.54
N ALA A 11 21.18 6.47 7.08
CA ALA A 11 20.53 5.19 7.36
C ALA A 11 19.70 5.19 8.66
N ASP A 12 19.82 6.20 9.48
CA ASP A 12 19.12 6.31 10.77
C ASP A 12 17.91 7.23 10.72
N LYS A 13 17.72 7.94 9.60
CA LYS A 13 16.63 8.88 9.41
C LYS A 13 15.48 8.28 8.62
N ASP A 14 14.26 8.38 9.15
CA ASP A 14 13.03 7.95 8.45
C ASP A 14 12.91 8.58 7.06
N ILE A 15 12.39 7.78 6.13
CA ILE A 15 12.06 8.22 4.77
C ILE A 15 10.55 8.47 4.69
N SER A 16 10.14 9.69 4.34
CA SER A 16 8.74 10.02 4.13
C SER A 16 8.34 9.80 2.67
N MET A 17 7.39 8.89 2.45
CA MET A 17 6.81 8.59 1.14
C MET A 17 5.39 9.15 1.03
N TYR A 18 5.23 10.22 0.26
CA TYR A 18 3.92 10.81 -0.05
C TYR A 18 3.32 10.09 -1.25
N ILE A 19 2.08 9.61 -1.11
CA ILE A 19 1.41 8.76 -2.09
C ILE A 19 0.17 9.48 -2.63
N GLN A 20 0.18 9.75 -3.94
CA GLN A 20 -0.95 10.16 -4.76
C GLN A 20 -0.91 9.33 -6.04
N SER A 21 -1.65 8.22 -6.08
CA SER A 21 -1.51 7.27 -7.19
C SER A 21 -2.75 6.37 -7.34
N PRO A 22 -3.19 6.11 -8.59
CA PRO A 22 -4.22 5.12 -8.88
C PRO A 22 -3.70 3.67 -8.84
N GLY A 23 -2.42 3.46 -8.54
CA GLY A 23 -1.75 2.16 -8.60
C GLY A 23 -0.99 1.93 -9.90
N GLY A 24 -0.96 0.70 -10.36
CA GLY A 24 -0.26 0.34 -11.58
C GLY A 24 0.18 -1.13 -11.61
N VAL A 25 1.26 -1.39 -12.34
CA VAL A 25 1.79 -2.73 -12.58
C VAL A 25 2.25 -3.37 -11.26
N ILE A 26 1.73 -4.56 -10.96
CA ILE A 26 1.97 -5.29 -9.71
C ILE A 26 3.47 -5.53 -9.47
N SER A 27 4.19 -6.02 -10.48
CA SER A 27 5.63 -6.30 -10.33
C SER A 27 6.47 -5.05 -10.05
N ALA A 28 6.08 -3.90 -10.62
CA ALA A 28 6.72 -2.62 -10.32
C ALA A 28 6.45 -2.17 -8.86
N GLY A 29 5.21 -2.36 -8.39
CA GLY A 29 4.85 -2.07 -7.00
C GLY A 29 5.55 -3.01 -6.01
N LEU A 30 5.66 -4.30 -6.32
CA LEU A 30 6.40 -5.26 -5.50
C LEU A 30 7.89 -4.92 -5.41
N ALA A 31 8.51 -4.41 -6.48
CA ALA A 31 9.89 -3.94 -6.42
C ALA A 31 10.08 -2.77 -5.44
N ILE A 32 9.10 -1.86 -5.36
CA ILE A 32 9.10 -0.78 -4.37
C ILE A 32 8.87 -1.35 -2.96
N TYR A 33 7.87 -2.22 -2.81
CA TYR A 33 7.55 -2.89 -1.55
C TYR A 33 8.77 -3.61 -0.96
N ASP A 34 9.39 -4.48 -1.75
CA ASP A 34 10.57 -5.23 -1.31
C ASP A 34 11.72 -4.30 -0.91
N THR A 35 11.92 -3.20 -1.67
CA THR A 35 12.94 -2.20 -1.32
C THR A 35 12.60 -1.50 0.00
N MET A 36 11.33 -1.12 0.24
CA MET A 36 10.89 -0.55 1.52
C MET A 36 11.15 -1.47 2.71
N GLN A 37 10.97 -2.80 2.51
CA GLN A 37 11.20 -3.78 3.57
C GLN A 37 12.69 -4.16 3.74
N PHE A 38 13.51 -3.92 2.72
CA PHE A 38 14.92 -4.31 2.69
C PHE A 38 15.85 -3.25 3.31
N ILE A 39 15.55 -1.97 3.12
CA ILE A 39 16.37 -0.86 3.63
C ILE A 39 16.26 -0.72 5.15
N ARG A 40 17.29 -0.15 5.79
CA ARG A 40 17.33 0.05 7.24
C ARG A 40 16.39 1.15 7.76
N PRO A 41 16.30 2.33 7.08
CA PRO A 41 15.39 3.38 7.51
C PRO A 41 13.93 2.92 7.53
N ASP A 42 13.17 3.33 8.52
CA ASP A 42 11.72 3.21 8.47
C ASP A 42 11.16 4.06 7.33
N VAL A 43 10.25 3.49 6.56
CA VAL A 43 9.51 4.23 5.54
C VAL A 43 8.15 4.63 6.10
N SER A 44 8.00 5.92 6.38
CA SER A 44 6.71 6.53 6.73
C SER A 44 5.91 6.77 5.46
N THR A 45 4.64 6.38 5.42
CA THR A 45 3.77 6.52 4.25
C THR A 45 2.62 7.47 4.51
N ILE A 46 2.36 8.40 3.59
CA ILE A 46 1.34 9.43 3.72
C ILE A 46 0.46 9.48 2.47
N CYS A 47 -0.81 9.11 2.58
CA CYS A 47 -1.77 9.25 1.46
C CYS A 47 -2.23 10.69 1.32
N VAL A 48 -2.01 11.28 0.13
CA VAL A 48 -2.44 12.64 -0.23
C VAL A 48 -3.39 12.52 -1.42
N GLY A 49 -4.68 12.74 -1.21
CA GLY A 49 -5.71 12.64 -2.24
C GLY A 49 -6.15 11.20 -2.51
N MET A 50 -5.31 10.33 -3.07
CA MET A 50 -5.69 8.95 -3.38
C MET A 50 -4.53 7.97 -3.25
N ALA A 51 -4.81 6.81 -2.69
CA ALA A 51 -4.01 5.60 -2.84
C ALA A 51 -4.92 4.46 -3.31
N ALA A 52 -4.73 3.98 -4.55
CA ALA A 52 -5.56 2.93 -5.11
C ALA A 52 -4.73 1.73 -5.59
N SER A 53 -5.29 0.52 -5.52
CA SER A 53 -4.68 -0.71 -6.02
C SER A 53 -3.28 -0.92 -5.42
N MET A 54 -2.22 -1.06 -6.23
CA MET A 54 -0.85 -1.20 -5.73
C MET A 54 -0.37 -0.03 -4.84
N ALA A 55 -0.91 1.17 -5.00
CA ALA A 55 -0.58 2.29 -4.13
C ALA A 55 -1.11 2.10 -2.70
N THR A 56 -2.27 1.46 -2.53
CA THR A 56 -2.78 1.06 -1.21
C THR A 56 -1.90 0.03 -0.54
N VAL A 57 -1.35 -0.92 -1.31
CA VAL A 57 -0.39 -1.91 -0.80
C VAL A 57 0.85 -1.22 -0.24
N LEU A 58 1.40 -0.24 -0.97
CA LEU A 58 2.57 0.54 -0.52
C LEU A 58 2.24 1.41 0.70
N LEU A 59 1.05 2.02 0.74
CA LEU A 59 0.58 2.79 1.90
C LEU A 59 0.53 1.91 3.15
N CYS A 60 -0.10 0.75 3.04
CA CYS A 60 -0.24 -0.23 4.12
C CYS A 60 1.11 -0.81 4.58
N ALA A 61 2.10 -0.88 3.68
CA ALA A 61 3.43 -1.45 3.91
C ALA A 61 4.41 -0.50 4.59
N GLY A 62 4.02 0.73 4.92
CA GLY A 62 4.81 1.64 5.73
C GLY A 62 5.12 1.06 7.12
N ALA A 63 6.12 1.63 7.79
CA ALA A 63 6.49 1.22 9.14
C ALA A 63 5.29 1.40 10.10
N LYS A 64 5.06 0.40 10.96
CA LYS A 64 3.95 0.40 11.92
C LYS A 64 4.01 1.63 12.82
N GLY A 65 2.89 2.34 12.97
CA GLY A 65 2.81 3.61 13.67
C GLY A 65 3.22 4.84 12.85
N LYS A 66 3.61 4.65 11.57
CA LYS A 66 4.09 5.72 10.68
C LYS A 66 3.36 5.72 9.33
N ARG A 67 2.11 5.24 9.30
CA ARG A 67 1.25 5.18 8.11
C ARG A 67 0.10 6.16 8.27
N TYR A 68 -0.03 7.09 7.34
CA TYR A 68 -0.91 8.24 7.49
C TYR A 68 -1.79 8.48 6.27
N ALA A 69 -2.91 9.17 6.46
CA ALA A 69 -3.69 9.76 5.39
C ALA A 69 -4.15 11.18 5.74
N LEU A 70 -4.30 12.05 4.75
CA LEU A 70 -4.94 13.34 4.93
C LEU A 70 -6.47 13.18 4.97
N PRO A 71 -7.24 14.11 5.59
CA PRO A 71 -8.66 13.92 5.91
C PRO A 71 -9.59 13.71 4.70
N ASN A 72 -9.19 14.14 3.52
CA ASN A 72 -9.99 14.00 2.30
C ASN A 72 -9.39 12.95 1.33
N ALA A 73 -8.49 12.10 1.81
CA ALA A 73 -7.91 11.06 0.99
C ALA A 73 -8.93 9.93 0.73
N THR A 74 -8.75 9.25 -0.39
CA THR A 74 -9.49 8.03 -0.74
C THR A 74 -8.52 6.87 -0.82
N ILE A 75 -8.83 5.79 -0.13
CA ILE A 75 -8.08 4.54 -0.20
C ILE A 75 -8.96 3.52 -0.94
N HIS A 76 -8.39 2.83 -1.92
CA HIS A 76 -9.15 1.91 -2.75
C HIS A 76 -8.39 0.60 -2.97
N MET A 77 -9.10 -0.50 -2.76
CA MET A 77 -8.62 -1.86 -3.02
C MET A 77 -9.54 -2.57 -4.00
N HIS A 78 -9.00 -3.48 -4.77
CA HIS A 78 -9.71 -4.37 -5.67
C HIS A 78 -8.85 -5.59 -6.02
N GLN A 79 -9.47 -6.60 -6.64
CA GLN A 79 -8.73 -7.77 -7.13
C GLN A 79 -7.74 -7.40 -8.24
N ALA A 80 -6.74 -8.26 -8.47
CA ALA A 80 -5.80 -8.08 -9.55
C ALA A 80 -6.51 -8.06 -10.91
N MET A 81 -6.15 -7.10 -11.74
CA MET A 81 -6.59 -7.04 -13.13
C MET A 81 -5.49 -7.53 -14.06
N GLY A 82 -5.86 -8.28 -15.05
CA GLY A 82 -4.96 -8.75 -16.07
C GLY A 82 -5.72 -9.44 -17.20
N GLY A 83 -4.99 -9.79 -18.24
CA GLY A 83 -5.53 -10.52 -19.38
C GLY A 83 -4.44 -11.19 -20.16
N ALA A 84 -4.82 -12.18 -20.96
CA ALA A 84 -3.94 -12.85 -21.88
C ALA A 84 -4.68 -13.15 -23.18
N GLN A 85 -3.93 -13.20 -24.27
CA GLN A 85 -4.41 -13.56 -25.59
C GLN A 85 -3.43 -14.53 -26.23
N GLY A 86 -3.91 -15.55 -26.89
CA GLY A 86 -3.07 -16.56 -27.54
C GLY A 86 -3.68 -17.95 -27.48
N GLN A 87 -2.85 -18.98 -27.47
CA GLN A 87 -3.27 -20.36 -27.34
C GLN A 87 -3.85 -20.66 -25.95
N ALA A 88 -4.77 -21.61 -25.86
CA ALA A 88 -5.44 -21.94 -24.59
C ALA A 88 -4.46 -22.25 -23.44
N ALA A 89 -3.37 -22.96 -23.72
CA ALA A 89 -2.34 -23.26 -22.72
C ALA A 89 -1.62 -22.00 -22.22
N ASP A 90 -1.35 -21.02 -23.09
CA ASP A 90 -0.71 -19.76 -22.71
C ASP A 90 -1.64 -18.89 -21.87
N ILE A 91 -2.93 -18.88 -22.19
CA ILE A 91 -3.96 -18.19 -21.42
C ILE A 91 -4.07 -18.80 -20.00
N GLU A 92 -4.02 -20.13 -19.89
CA GLU A 92 -4.05 -20.81 -18.59
C GLU A 92 -2.82 -20.45 -17.74
N ILE A 93 -1.63 -20.44 -18.32
CA ILE A 93 -0.39 -20.04 -17.63
C ILE A 93 -0.50 -18.59 -17.12
N ALA A 94 -0.96 -17.67 -17.95
CA ALA A 94 -1.13 -16.27 -17.57
C ALA A 94 -2.19 -16.09 -16.47
N ALA A 95 -3.31 -16.82 -16.53
CA ALA A 95 -4.33 -16.78 -15.50
C ALA A 95 -3.80 -17.26 -14.14
N ARG A 96 -3.03 -18.35 -14.11
CA ARG A 96 -2.39 -18.84 -12.87
C ARG A 96 -1.43 -17.80 -12.28
N GLU A 97 -0.66 -17.09 -13.11
CA GLU A 97 0.26 -16.06 -12.64
C GLU A 97 -0.48 -14.85 -12.07
N ILE A 98 -1.59 -14.41 -12.69
CA ILE A 98 -2.44 -13.34 -12.17
C ILE A 98 -2.99 -13.74 -10.79
N MET A 99 -3.47 -14.97 -10.62
CA MET A 99 -3.97 -15.47 -9.34
C MET A 99 -2.87 -15.51 -8.27
N ARG A 100 -1.68 -16.01 -8.64
CA ARG A 100 -0.52 -16.02 -7.72
C ARG A 100 -0.15 -14.63 -7.24
N MET A 101 -0.13 -13.65 -8.14
CA MET A 101 0.15 -12.24 -7.80
C MET A 101 -0.94 -11.65 -6.90
N GLN A 102 -2.19 -11.97 -7.16
CA GLN A 102 -3.32 -11.55 -6.34
C GLN A 102 -3.20 -12.06 -4.90
N ASP A 103 -2.91 -13.34 -4.72
CA ASP A 103 -2.75 -13.95 -3.40
C ASP A 103 -1.57 -13.35 -2.64
N LEU A 104 -0.47 -13.04 -3.34
CA LEU A 104 0.68 -12.36 -2.77
C LEU A 104 0.32 -10.96 -2.24
N ILE A 105 -0.41 -10.17 -3.03
CA ILE A 105 -0.84 -8.82 -2.63
C ILE A 105 -1.80 -8.87 -1.45
N ARG A 106 -2.78 -9.77 -1.47
CA ARG A 106 -3.71 -10.00 -0.37
C ARG A 106 -2.98 -10.39 0.91
N GLY A 107 -1.98 -11.26 0.80
CA GLY A 107 -1.12 -11.63 1.92
C GLY A 107 -0.34 -10.45 2.51
N ILE A 108 0.16 -9.54 1.66
CA ILE A 108 0.83 -8.32 2.11
C ILE A 108 -0.15 -7.41 2.87
N ILE A 109 -1.35 -7.18 2.32
CA ILE A 109 -2.39 -6.38 2.99
C ILE A 109 -2.77 -7.02 4.33
N ALA A 110 -3.05 -8.31 4.37
CA ALA A 110 -3.40 -9.02 5.61
C ALA A 110 -2.28 -8.89 6.66
N LYS A 111 -1.03 -9.09 6.26
CA LYS A 111 0.15 -8.97 7.14
C LYS A 111 0.25 -7.58 7.79
N HIS A 112 0.11 -6.52 7.00
CA HIS A 112 0.36 -5.16 7.46
C HIS A 112 -0.86 -4.51 8.13
N SER A 113 -2.08 -4.85 7.70
CA SER A 113 -3.31 -4.37 8.33
C SER A 113 -3.67 -5.12 9.62
N GLY A 114 -3.25 -6.38 9.72
CA GLY A 114 -3.67 -7.28 10.79
C GLY A 114 -5.04 -7.92 10.57
N LYS A 115 -5.67 -7.70 9.41
CA LYS A 115 -6.94 -8.35 9.04
C LYS A 115 -6.72 -9.84 8.72
N PRO A 116 -7.68 -10.70 9.05
CA PRO A 116 -7.68 -12.08 8.56
C PRO A 116 -7.62 -12.13 7.03
N MET A 117 -6.93 -13.12 6.48
CA MET A 117 -6.80 -13.27 5.03
C MET A 117 -8.16 -13.43 4.33
N GLU A 118 -9.10 -14.12 4.97
CA GLU A 118 -10.47 -14.32 4.46
C GLU A 118 -11.24 -13.01 4.31
N ASP A 119 -11.09 -12.08 5.25
CA ASP A 119 -11.70 -10.74 5.17
C ASP A 119 -11.10 -9.94 4.00
N VAL A 120 -9.76 -9.98 3.86
CA VAL A 120 -9.08 -9.30 2.75
C VAL A 120 -9.51 -9.87 1.39
N ILE A 121 -9.67 -11.19 1.28
CA ILE A 121 -10.15 -11.85 0.06
C ILE A 121 -11.57 -11.37 -0.28
N HIS A 122 -12.47 -11.37 0.72
CA HIS A 122 -13.84 -10.93 0.55
C HIS A 122 -13.91 -9.46 0.12
N ASP A 123 -13.22 -8.57 0.83
CA ASP A 123 -13.29 -7.12 0.62
C ASP A 123 -12.65 -6.68 -0.70
N THR A 124 -11.59 -7.38 -1.14
CA THR A 124 -10.90 -7.08 -2.40
C THR A 124 -11.48 -7.80 -3.62
N ASP A 125 -12.58 -8.55 -3.48
CA ASP A 125 -13.21 -9.23 -4.63
C ASP A 125 -13.85 -8.22 -5.62
N ARG A 126 -14.28 -7.08 -5.13
CA ARG A 126 -14.78 -5.95 -5.92
C ARG A 126 -14.12 -4.65 -5.47
N ASP A 127 -14.48 -3.55 -6.11
CA ASP A 127 -14.03 -2.22 -5.71
C ASP A 127 -14.44 -1.94 -4.26
N PHE A 128 -13.45 -1.71 -3.41
CA PHE A 128 -13.61 -1.43 -2.00
C PHE A 128 -12.98 -0.09 -1.65
N TYR A 129 -13.82 0.91 -1.43
CA TYR A 129 -13.41 2.27 -1.12
C TYR A 129 -13.50 2.55 0.36
N LEU A 130 -12.46 3.17 0.91
CA LEU A 130 -12.33 3.59 2.28
C LEU A 130 -12.04 5.09 2.34
N ASP A 131 -12.74 5.81 3.20
CA ASP A 131 -12.28 7.09 3.70
C ASP A 131 -11.14 6.89 4.73
N PRO A 132 -10.47 7.95 5.17
CA PRO A 132 -9.33 7.81 6.09
C PRO A 132 -9.68 7.15 7.43
N GLU A 133 -10.86 7.42 7.99
CA GLU A 133 -11.30 6.82 9.25
C GLU A 133 -11.55 5.31 9.08
N ALA A 134 -12.22 4.91 8.01
CA ALA A 134 -12.42 3.50 7.70
C ALA A 134 -11.08 2.78 7.38
N ALA A 135 -10.13 3.47 6.77
CA ALA A 135 -8.78 2.93 6.51
C ALA A 135 -7.98 2.76 7.82
N LEU A 136 -8.18 3.65 8.79
CA LEU A 136 -7.62 3.53 10.14
C LEU A 136 -8.22 2.31 10.86
N ASP A 137 -9.54 2.17 10.87
CA ASP A 137 -10.25 1.03 11.47
C ASP A 137 -9.90 -0.30 10.79
N TYR A 138 -9.65 -0.27 9.50
CA TYR A 138 -9.19 -1.44 8.74
C TYR A 138 -7.75 -1.83 9.08
N GLY A 139 -6.93 -0.89 9.53
CA GLY A 139 -5.52 -1.10 9.86
C GLY A 139 -4.56 -0.84 8.68
N ILE A 140 -5.03 -0.18 7.61
CA ILE A 140 -4.19 0.23 6.47
C ILE A 140 -3.29 1.40 6.86
N ILE A 141 -3.81 2.32 7.67
CA ILE A 141 -3.07 3.45 8.23
C ILE A 141 -3.08 3.41 9.75
N ASP A 142 -2.27 4.23 10.38
CA ASP A 142 -2.15 4.33 11.84
C ASP A 142 -2.74 5.63 12.38
N GLU A 143 -2.90 6.68 11.53
CA GLU A 143 -3.42 7.99 11.97
C GLU A 143 -3.95 8.81 10.77
N VAL A 144 -4.99 9.61 11.00
CA VAL A 144 -5.47 10.63 10.08
C VAL A 144 -4.84 11.97 10.45
N LEU A 145 -3.96 12.50 9.60
CA LEU A 145 -3.22 13.73 9.87
C LEU A 145 -4.11 14.96 9.69
N THR A 146 -4.30 15.71 10.74
CA THR A 146 -4.97 17.01 10.72
C THR A 146 -3.97 18.13 10.98
N LYS A 147 -4.37 19.37 10.69
CA LYS A 147 -3.52 20.52 10.99
C LYS A 147 -3.32 20.62 12.52
N PRO A 148 -2.07 20.70 13.00
CA PRO A 148 -1.81 20.86 14.42
C PRO A 148 -2.52 22.10 14.96
N THR A 149 -3.13 21.96 16.13
CA THR A 149 -3.68 23.10 16.85
C THR A 149 -2.54 24.04 17.30
N LYS A 150 -2.84 25.32 17.52
CA LYS A 150 -1.82 26.31 17.98
C LYS A 150 -1.20 25.92 19.32
N GLU A 151 -1.82 25.04 20.10
CA GLU A 151 -1.31 24.54 21.39
C GLU A 151 -0.32 23.39 21.21
N GLU A 152 -0.58 22.50 20.26
CA GLU A 152 0.31 21.36 19.93
C GLU A 152 1.60 21.82 19.22
N ALA A 153 1.54 22.91 18.45
CA ALA A 153 2.70 23.49 17.76
C ALA A 153 3.71 24.20 18.69
N LYS A 154 3.45 24.27 20.02
CA LYS A 154 4.31 24.90 21.01
C LYS A 154 5.07 23.94 21.91
N LYS A 155 4.90 22.64 21.70
CA LYS A 155 5.65 21.55 22.38
C LYS A 155 6.74 21.01 21.49
#